data_495c349ae2560405eb5948a118ef247f
#
_entry.id   495c349ae2560405eb5948a118ef247f
#
_cell.length_a   1.000
_cell.length_b   1.000
_cell.length_c   1.000
_cell.angle_alpha   90.00
_cell.angle_beta   90.00
_cell.angle_gamma   90.00
#
_symmetry.space_group_name_H-M   'P 1'
#
loop_
_entity.id
_entity.type
_entity.pdbx_description
1 polymer ?
#
loop_
_entity_poly.entity_id
_entity_poly.type
_entity_poly.pdbx_seq_one_letter_code
_entity_poly.pdbx_strand_id
1 'polypeptide(L)'
;MKTLSDIELKRIDAYYRAANYLSVGQLYLKDNPLLREKLTLEHIKPNVVGHWGTAPGQNFIYVHLNRIIKKNKLDMIYISGPGHGGQAMVANTYLEGSYTEIYPNITEDEAGMKKLFKQFSFPGGISSHVAPETPGSINEGGELGYSLSHAFGAVLDNPDLIAACVVGDGEAETGPLAASWHLNKILNPLTDGIVLPILHLNGYKIANPTIFARMPEEELIKFFEGCGWDPYIVEANTTAKMHECMAKTLDRCIKDINIIKDKTRLNKRATFPMIILKTPKGWGGPKLLDGKQIEGTFRAHQVPVIVNKEHILYLGVV
;
A
#
# COMPACT_ATOMS: atom_id res chain seq x y z
N MET A 1 11.23 -22.94 8.98
CA MET A 1 11.60 -23.02 7.54
C MET A 1 11.48 -21.63 6.96
N LYS A 2 12.43 -21.16 6.15
CA LYS A 2 12.31 -19.88 5.43
C LYS A 2 11.21 -20.01 4.37
N THR A 3 10.36 -19.00 4.24
CA THR A 3 9.29 -18.96 3.23
C THR A 3 9.83 -18.45 1.89
N LEU A 4 10.76 -17.49 1.95
CA LEU A 4 11.43 -16.93 0.79
C LEU A 4 12.84 -17.55 0.64
N SER A 5 13.22 -17.90 -0.60
CA SER A 5 14.61 -18.13 -0.92
C SER A 5 15.39 -16.81 -0.86
N ASP A 6 16.71 -16.90 -0.69
CA ASP A 6 17.57 -15.71 -0.65
C ASP A 6 17.48 -14.88 -1.95
N ILE A 7 17.23 -15.54 -3.09
CA ILE A 7 17.06 -14.89 -4.39
C ILE A 7 15.71 -14.15 -4.43
N GLU A 8 14.63 -14.77 -3.98
CA GLU A 8 13.31 -14.14 -3.92
C GLU A 8 13.30 -12.94 -2.99
N LEU A 9 13.90 -13.09 -1.79
CA LEU A 9 14.03 -11.99 -0.84
C LEU A 9 14.77 -10.80 -1.47
N LYS A 10 15.90 -11.03 -2.15
CA LYS A 10 16.65 -9.97 -2.84
C LYS A 10 15.82 -9.29 -3.94
N ARG A 11 15.05 -10.06 -4.72
CA ARG A 11 14.20 -9.50 -5.79
C ARG A 11 13.03 -8.68 -5.24
N ILE A 12 12.36 -9.17 -4.21
CA ILE A 12 11.26 -8.47 -3.53
C ILE A 12 11.77 -7.15 -2.91
N ASP A 13 12.90 -7.20 -2.20
CA ASP A 13 13.52 -6.03 -1.60
C ASP A 13 13.95 -5.01 -2.66
N ALA A 14 14.54 -5.47 -3.78
CA ALA A 14 14.93 -4.59 -4.88
C ALA A 14 13.72 -3.90 -5.52
N TYR A 15 12.64 -4.65 -5.76
CA TYR A 15 11.38 -4.07 -6.27
C TYR A 15 10.80 -3.05 -5.29
N TYR A 16 10.72 -3.40 -4.00
CA TYR A 16 10.22 -2.52 -2.95
C TYR A 16 11.00 -1.20 -2.88
N ARG A 17 12.33 -1.28 -2.93
CA ARG A 17 13.19 -0.07 -2.95
C ARG A 17 13.00 0.75 -4.23
N ALA A 18 12.87 0.11 -5.38
CA ALA A 18 12.60 0.79 -6.64
C ALA A 18 11.24 1.52 -6.60
N ALA A 19 10.18 0.87 -6.09
CA ALA A 19 8.87 1.48 -5.93
C ALA A 19 8.90 2.69 -4.96
N ASN A 20 9.64 2.58 -3.85
CA ASN A 20 9.85 3.72 -2.95
C ASN A 20 10.62 4.86 -3.61
N TYR A 21 11.68 4.55 -4.36
CA TYR A 21 12.44 5.56 -5.10
C TYR A 21 11.56 6.30 -6.11
N LEU A 22 10.79 5.56 -6.91
CA LEU A 22 9.84 6.15 -7.85
C LEU A 22 8.78 7.00 -7.14
N SER A 23 8.30 6.55 -5.98
CA SER A 23 7.35 7.32 -5.18
C SER A 23 7.93 8.64 -4.68
N VAL A 24 9.17 8.63 -4.19
CA VAL A 24 9.87 9.86 -3.75
C VAL A 24 10.17 10.78 -4.93
N GLY A 25 10.66 10.21 -6.05
CA GLY A 25 10.95 10.98 -7.26
C GLY A 25 9.71 11.72 -7.78
N GLN A 26 8.56 11.06 -7.79
CA GLN A 26 7.28 11.70 -8.16
C GLN A 26 6.90 12.86 -7.25
N LEU A 27 7.20 12.78 -5.96
CA LEU A 27 6.92 13.88 -5.03
C LEU A 27 7.81 15.08 -5.32
N TYR A 28 9.11 14.87 -5.45
CA TYR A 28 10.11 15.93 -5.36
C TYR A 28 10.71 16.36 -6.69
N LEU A 29 10.99 15.41 -7.61
CA LEU A 29 11.83 15.67 -8.75
C LEU A 29 11.05 16.11 -9.99
N LYS A 30 11.58 17.10 -10.70
CA LYS A 30 11.17 17.46 -12.07
C LYS A 30 12.27 17.16 -13.10
N ASP A 31 13.49 16.92 -12.66
CA ASP A 31 14.67 16.61 -13.47
C ASP A 31 15.65 15.71 -12.72
N ASN A 32 16.71 15.22 -13.42
CA ASN A 32 17.75 14.35 -12.87
C ASN A 32 17.19 13.09 -12.19
N PRO A 33 16.30 12.31 -12.85
CA PRO A 33 15.54 11.24 -12.22
C PRO A 33 16.40 10.05 -11.78
N LEU A 34 17.63 9.92 -12.28
CA LEU A 34 18.58 8.87 -11.90
C LEU A 34 19.74 9.40 -11.02
N LEU A 35 19.65 10.66 -10.56
CA LEU A 35 20.67 11.31 -9.73
C LEU A 35 22.10 11.17 -10.32
N ARG A 36 22.21 11.30 -11.66
CA ARG A 36 23.51 11.19 -12.35
C ARG A 36 24.45 12.35 -12.01
N GLU A 37 23.91 13.46 -11.62
CA GLU A 37 24.63 14.62 -11.14
C GLU A 37 24.18 15.01 -9.72
N LYS A 38 24.95 15.84 -9.05
CA LYS A 38 24.63 16.29 -7.72
C LYS A 38 23.27 17.00 -7.71
N LEU A 39 22.40 16.61 -6.76
CA LEU A 39 21.08 17.19 -6.63
C LEU A 39 21.17 18.68 -6.30
N THR A 40 20.42 19.51 -7.05
CA THR A 40 20.30 20.97 -6.85
C THR A 40 18.83 21.34 -6.74
N LEU A 41 18.54 22.56 -6.25
CA LEU A 41 17.18 23.07 -6.16
C LEU A 41 16.49 23.18 -7.54
N GLU A 42 17.26 23.30 -8.61
CA GLU A 42 16.74 23.34 -9.99
C GLU A 42 16.11 22.01 -10.41
N HIS A 43 16.52 20.90 -9.82
CA HIS A 43 15.95 19.57 -10.07
C HIS A 43 14.62 19.34 -9.32
N ILE A 44 14.31 20.20 -8.34
CA ILE A 44 13.14 20.04 -7.45
C ILE A 44 11.95 20.80 -8.02
N LYS A 45 10.76 20.25 -7.83
CA LYS A 45 9.49 20.90 -8.15
C LYS A 45 9.32 22.19 -7.32
N PRO A 46 8.77 23.27 -7.91
CA PRO A 46 8.50 24.49 -7.16
C PRO A 46 7.46 24.29 -6.07
N ASN A 47 6.47 23.41 -6.30
CA ASN A 47 5.45 23.02 -5.35
C ASN A 47 5.52 21.49 -5.19
N VAL A 48 5.88 21.05 -4.00
CA VAL A 48 5.96 19.62 -3.65
C VAL A 48 4.65 19.23 -2.97
N VAL A 49 3.85 18.39 -3.61
CA VAL A 49 2.53 17.98 -3.13
C VAL A 49 2.38 16.47 -3.23
N GLY A 50 1.90 15.85 -2.14
CA GLY A 50 1.60 14.43 -2.06
C GLY A 50 1.77 13.90 -0.64
N HIS A 51 1.70 12.57 -0.46
CA HIS A 51 1.63 11.94 0.85
C HIS A 51 2.58 10.75 0.94
N TRP A 52 3.71 10.95 1.62
CA TRP A 52 4.69 9.89 1.84
C TRP A 52 4.23 8.86 2.87
N GLY A 53 3.48 9.28 3.89
CA GLY A 53 3.20 8.52 5.10
C GLY A 53 2.69 7.10 4.91
N THR A 54 1.90 6.86 3.87
CA THR A 54 1.32 5.55 3.56
C THR A 54 2.02 4.83 2.40
N ALA A 55 2.74 5.56 1.53
CA ALA A 55 3.30 5.01 0.30
C ALA A 55 4.24 3.81 0.52
N PRO A 56 5.17 3.81 1.50
CA PRO A 56 6.05 2.66 1.72
C PRO A 56 5.29 1.39 2.09
N GLY A 57 4.27 1.50 2.94
CA GLY A 57 3.44 0.36 3.29
C GLY A 57 2.64 -0.18 2.11
N GLN A 58 2.11 0.69 1.25
CA GLN A 58 1.42 0.27 0.03
C GLN A 58 2.36 -0.41 -0.95
N ASN A 59 3.55 0.13 -1.19
CA ASN A 59 4.58 -0.50 -2.03
C ASN A 59 4.99 -1.87 -1.50
N PHE A 60 5.12 -1.99 -0.18
CA PHE A 60 5.43 -3.26 0.48
C PHE A 60 4.32 -4.29 0.30
N ILE A 61 3.07 -3.91 0.48
CA ILE A 61 1.92 -4.79 0.26
C ILE A 61 1.86 -5.21 -1.21
N TYR A 62 1.99 -4.27 -2.13
CA TYR A 62 1.86 -4.51 -3.57
C TYR A 62 2.85 -5.56 -4.08
N VAL A 63 4.14 -5.44 -3.73
CA VAL A 63 5.16 -6.41 -4.19
C VAL A 63 4.88 -7.82 -3.65
N HIS A 64 4.34 -7.94 -2.43
CA HIS A 64 3.99 -9.23 -1.85
C HIS A 64 2.72 -9.83 -2.45
N LEU A 65 1.74 -9.00 -2.83
CA LEU A 65 0.58 -9.43 -3.59
C LEU A 65 0.99 -9.93 -4.99
N ASN A 66 1.87 -9.21 -5.69
CA ASN A 66 2.43 -9.68 -6.96
C ASN A 66 3.12 -11.05 -6.82
N ARG A 67 3.88 -11.25 -5.74
CA ARG A 67 4.49 -12.55 -5.45
C ARG A 67 3.44 -13.66 -5.34
N ILE A 68 2.41 -13.45 -4.51
CA ILE A 68 1.42 -14.49 -4.23
C ILE A 68 0.51 -14.76 -5.42
N ILE A 69 0.17 -13.73 -6.20
CA ILE A 69 -0.59 -13.85 -7.46
C ILE A 69 0.17 -14.75 -8.43
N LYS A 70 1.45 -14.44 -8.70
CA LYS A 70 2.29 -15.21 -9.63
C LYS A 70 2.52 -16.64 -9.15
N LYS A 71 2.73 -16.84 -7.84
CA LYS A 71 2.97 -18.16 -7.25
C LYS A 71 1.78 -19.10 -7.39
N ASN A 72 0.55 -18.58 -7.23
CA ASN A 72 -0.67 -19.39 -7.18
C ASN A 72 -1.60 -19.16 -8.37
N LYS A 73 -1.23 -18.27 -9.32
CA LYS A 73 -2.04 -17.89 -10.49
C LYS A 73 -3.44 -17.40 -10.07
N LEU A 74 -3.48 -16.46 -9.14
CA LEU A 74 -4.72 -15.95 -8.55
C LEU A 74 -5.34 -14.88 -9.43
N ASP A 75 -6.67 -14.87 -9.52
CA ASP A 75 -7.45 -13.72 -9.94
C ASP A 75 -7.60 -12.79 -8.73
N MET A 76 -6.89 -11.67 -8.77
CA MET A 76 -6.87 -10.73 -7.65
C MET A 76 -6.93 -9.30 -8.14
N ILE A 77 -7.74 -8.48 -7.47
CA ILE A 77 -7.71 -7.03 -7.60
C ILE A 77 -7.12 -6.41 -6.34
N TYR A 78 -6.45 -5.27 -6.53
CA TYR A 78 -5.89 -4.46 -5.44
C TYR A 78 -6.76 -3.23 -5.24
N ILE A 79 -7.18 -2.98 -4.00
CA ILE A 79 -7.94 -1.78 -3.63
C ILE A 79 -7.12 -0.97 -2.63
N SER A 80 -6.82 0.28 -3.00
CA SER A 80 -6.07 1.22 -2.17
C SER A 80 -7.05 2.11 -1.40
N GLY A 81 -7.37 1.74 -0.16
CA GLY A 81 -8.16 2.56 0.75
C GLY A 81 -7.46 3.89 1.07
N PRO A 82 -6.17 3.91 1.48
CA PRO A 82 -5.45 5.16 1.65
C PRO A 82 -5.05 5.79 0.30
N GLY A 83 -6.04 6.16 -0.51
CA GLY A 83 -5.91 6.65 -1.88
C GLY A 83 -5.07 7.92 -2.04
N HIS A 84 -4.82 8.66 -0.94
CA HIS A 84 -3.88 9.77 -0.93
C HIS A 84 -2.41 9.36 -1.19
N GLY A 85 -2.09 8.07 -1.14
CA GLY A 85 -0.79 7.52 -1.54
C GLY A 85 -0.69 7.24 -3.06
N GLY A 86 -1.26 8.07 -3.92
CA GLY A 86 -1.35 7.84 -5.37
C GLY A 86 -0.02 7.59 -6.06
N GLN A 87 1.08 8.20 -5.59
CA GLN A 87 2.42 7.94 -6.12
C GLN A 87 2.86 6.48 -5.97
N ALA A 88 2.35 5.74 -4.99
CA ALA A 88 2.65 4.32 -4.87
C ALA A 88 2.00 3.52 -6.00
N MET A 89 0.74 3.83 -6.35
CA MET A 89 0.07 3.16 -7.47
C MET A 89 0.75 3.46 -8.80
N VAL A 90 1.08 4.72 -9.06
CA VAL A 90 1.83 5.13 -10.27
C VAL A 90 3.20 4.44 -10.33
N ALA A 91 3.92 4.36 -9.21
CA ALA A 91 5.23 3.69 -9.17
C ALA A 91 5.11 2.19 -9.50
N ASN A 92 4.12 1.50 -8.96
CA ASN A 92 3.93 0.08 -9.19
C ASN A 92 3.46 -0.22 -10.63
N THR A 93 2.50 0.53 -11.17
CA THR A 93 2.05 0.38 -12.56
C THR A 93 3.14 0.70 -13.57
N TYR A 94 4.04 1.62 -13.26
CA TYR A 94 5.22 1.90 -14.08
C TYR A 94 6.23 0.75 -14.02
N LEU A 95 6.53 0.20 -12.84
CA LEU A 95 7.46 -0.92 -12.68
C LEU A 95 7.00 -2.23 -13.32
N GLU A 96 5.71 -2.44 -13.47
CA GLU A 96 5.16 -3.61 -14.14
C GLU A 96 4.90 -3.44 -15.64
N GLY A 97 5.17 -2.22 -16.17
CA GLY A 97 5.05 -1.90 -17.60
C GLY A 97 3.67 -1.41 -18.03
N SER A 98 2.61 -1.64 -17.26
CA SER A 98 1.24 -1.26 -17.64
C SER A 98 1.07 0.25 -17.83
N TYR A 99 1.86 1.08 -17.13
CA TYR A 99 1.84 2.52 -17.32
C TYR A 99 2.30 2.92 -18.73
N THR A 100 3.40 2.33 -19.20
CA THR A 100 3.98 2.59 -20.53
C THR A 100 3.12 2.02 -21.66
N GLU A 101 2.41 0.91 -21.44
CA GLU A 101 1.45 0.35 -22.41
C GLU A 101 0.32 1.34 -22.73
N ILE A 102 -0.18 2.06 -21.75
CA ILE A 102 -1.26 3.06 -21.92
C ILE A 102 -0.71 4.42 -22.35
N TYR A 103 0.43 4.81 -21.79
CA TYR A 103 1.09 6.09 -22.08
C TYR A 103 2.49 5.87 -22.70
N PRO A 104 2.58 5.53 -24.00
CA PRO A 104 3.85 5.12 -24.65
C PRO A 104 4.89 6.23 -24.73
N ASN A 105 4.52 7.48 -24.47
CA ASN A 105 5.44 8.59 -24.33
C ASN A 105 6.14 8.68 -22.97
N ILE A 106 5.71 7.85 -22.00
CA ILE A 106 6.34 7.67 -20.68
C ILE A 106 7.06 6.32 -20.71
N THR A 107 8.23 6.32 -21.32
CA THR A 107 9.05 5.13 -21.55
C THR A 107 9.75 4.62 -20.28
N GLU A 108 10.14 3.35 -20.27
CA GLU A 108 10.87 2.72 -19.15
C GLU A 108 12.38 3.04 -19.22
N ASP A 109 12.69 4.33 -19.36
CA ASP A 109 14.05 4.87 -19.42
C ASP A 109 14.15 6.20 -18.66
N GLU A 110 15.32 6.82 -18.67
CA GLU A 110 15.56 8.09 -17.97
C GLU A 110 14.64 9.22 -18.45
N ALA A 111 14.38 9.29 -19.76
CA ALA A 111 13.52 10.32 -20.34
C ALA A 111 12.05 10.12 -19.94
N GLY A 112 11.56 8.89 -19.96
CA GLY A 112 10.21 8.55 -19.49
C GLY A 112 10.06 8.74 -17.99
N MET A 113 11.06 8.33 -17.20
CA MET A 113 11.06 8.54 -15.74
C MET A 113 11.03 10.04 -15.37
N LYS A 114 11.76 10.89 -16.12
CA LYS A 114 11.69 12.34 -15.95
C LYS A 114 10.28 12.88 -16.19
N LYS A 115 9.59 12.39 -17.22
CA LYS A 115 8.20 12.78 -17.51
C LYS A 115 7.25 12.27 -16.41
N LEU A 116 7.40 11.01 -15.99
CA LEU A 116 6.63 10.40 -14.91
C LEU A 116 6.72 11.22 -13.62
N PHE A 117 7.92 11.60 -13.22
CA PHE A 117 8.13 12.39 -12.00
C PHE A 117 7.53 13.79 -12.16
N LYS A 118 7.78 14.45 -13.27
CA LYS A 118 7.32 15.81 -13.50
C LYS A 118 5.80 15.94 -13.48
N GLN A 119 5.07 14.99 -14.08
CA GLN A 119 3.61 15.07 -14.23
C GLN A 119 2.83 14.86 -12.94
N PHE A 120 3.41 14.15 -11.95
CA PHE A 120 2.72 13.83 -10.71
C PHE A 120 2.44 15.09 -9.90
N SER A 121 1.16 15.31 -9.55
CA SER A 121 0.71 16.49 -8.81
C SER A 121 1.19 17.83 -9.38
N PHE A 122 1.15 17.94 -10.71
CA PHE A 122 1.61 19.11 -11.45
C PHE A 122 0.51 19.56 -12.43
N PRO A 123 0.36 20.87 -12.72
CA PRO A 123 -0.65 21.36 -13.66
C PRO A 123 -0.57 20.65 -15.03
N GLY A 124 -1.69 20.11 -15.48
CA GLY A 124 -1.76 19.34 -16.73
C GLY A 124 -1.22 17.90 -16.64
N GLY A 125 -0.83 17.46 -15.47
CA GLY A 125 -0.41 16.10 -15.19
C GLY A 125 -1.49 15.28 -14.46
N ILE A 126 -1.06 14.37 -13.59
CA ILE A 126 -1.95 13.49 -12.84
C ILE A 126 -2.12 13.95 -11.40
N SER A 127 -3.23 13.52 -10.77
CA SER A 127 -3.55 13.80 -9.36
C SER A 127 -2.55 13.22 -8.37
N SER A 128 -2.44 13.81 -7.19
CA SER A 128 -1.67 13.26 -6.06
C SER A 128 -2.35 12.06 -5.38
N HIS A 129 -3.65 11.87 -5.61
CA HIS A 129 -4.44 10.75 -5.14
C HIS A 129 -4.58 9.71 -6.26
N VAL A 130 -4.92 8.48 -5.89
CA VAL A 130 -5.26 7.46 -6.89
C VAL A 130 -6.42 7.98 -7.75
N ALA A 131 -6.26 7.91 -9.06
CA ALA A 131 -7.21 8.45 -10.02
C ALA A 131 -7.28 7.55 -11.26
N PRO A 132 -8.38 7.58 -12.04
CA PRO A 132 -8.57 6.75 -13.23
C PRO A 132 -7.49 6.92 -14.30
N GLU A 133 -6.76 8.02 -14.30
CA GLU A 133 -5.60 8.26 -15.18
C GLU A 133 -4.43 7.30 -14.89
N THR A 134 -4.36 6.72 -13.70
CA THR A 134 -3.42 5.65 -13.41
C THR A 134 -3.93 4.35 -14.02
N PRO A 135 -3.18 3.69 -14.94
CA PRO A 135 -3.63 2.51 -15.66
C PRO A 135 -4.20 1.43 -14.73
N GLY A 136 -5.36 0.89 -15.08
CA GLY A 136 -6.06 -0.11 -14.29
C GLY A 136 -6.87 0.42 -13.11
N SER A 137 -6.77 1.71 -12.77
CA SER A 137 -7.59 2.33 -11.73
C SER A 137 -9.00 2.62 -12.23
N ILE A 138 -10.00 2.33 -11.40
CA ILE A 138 -11.42 2.49 -11.73
C ILE A 138 -11.99 3.73 -11.02
N ASN A 139 -11.67 3.89 -9.74
CA ASN A 139 -12.22 4.93 -8.88
C ASN A 139 -11.14 5.92 -8.43
N GLU A 140 -11.58 7.12 -8.10
CA GLU A 140 -10.75 8.13 -7.45
C GLU A 140 -10.58 7.82 -5.95
N GLY A 141 -9.36 8.01 -5.43
CA GLY A 141 -8.99 7.68 -4.06
C GLY A 141 -9.18 8.82 -3.04
N GLY A 142 -10.00 9.83 -3.34
CA GLY A 142 -10.18 11.02 -2.50
C GLY A 142 -11.06 10.80 -1.28
N GLU A 143 -12.07 9.97 -1.38
CA GLU A 143 -13.01 9.69 -0.30
C GLU A 143 -12.59 8.50 0.54
N LEU A 144 -12.48 8.70 1.86
CA LEU A 144 -12.16 7.65 2.82
C LEU A 144 -13.43 6.96 3.34
N GLY A 145 -13.32 5.65 3.58
CA GLY A 145 -14.34 4.87 4.28
C GLY A 145 -15.13 3.90 3.41
N TYR A 146 -14.91 3.89 2.10
CA TYR A 146 -15.69 3.05 1.17
C TYR A 146 -14.90 1.88 0.59
N SER A 147 -13.59 1.82 0.77
CA SER A 147 -12.73 0.81 0.16
C SER A 147 -13.16 -0.62 0.45
N LEU A 148 -13.50 -0.91 1.70
CA LEU A 148 -13.90 -2.25 2.12
C LEU A 148 -15.28 -2.63 1.55
N SER A 149 -16.25 -1.71 1.51
CA SER A 149 -17.55 -1.97 0.88
C SER A 149 -17.44 -2.15 -0.64
N HIS A 150 -16.56 -1.40 -1.31
CA HIS A 150 -16.24 -1.62 -2.73
C HIS A 150 -15.63 -3.02 -2.95
N ALA A 151 -14.73 -3.45 -2.06
CA ALA A 151 -14.16 -4.79 -2.13
C ALA A 151 -15.22 -5.88 -2.02
N PHE A 152 -16.18 -5.73 -1.11
CA PHE A 152 -17.30 -6.66 -0.99
C PHE A 152 -18.18 -6.64 -2.24
N GLY A 153 -18.51 -5.46 -2.78
CA GLY A 153 -19.28 -5.36 -4.03
C GLY A 153 -18.60 -6.04 -5.21
N ALA A 154 -17.28 -5.92 -5.33
CA ALA A 154 -16.51 -6.49 -6.43
C ALA A 154 -16.49 -8.04 -6.42
N VAL A 155 -16.61 -8.67 -5.27
CA VAL A 155 -16.53 -10.14 -5.14
C VAL A 155 -17.88 -10.84 -5.19
N LEU A 156 -19.00 -10.11 -5.14
CA LEU A 156 -20.34 -10.70 -5.27
C LEU A 156 -20.49 -11.38 -6.66
N ASP A 157 -21.03 -12.59 -6.67
CA ASP A 157 -21.24 -13.40 -7.88
C ASP A 157 -19.93 -13.68 -8.69
N ASN A 158 -18.77 -13.52 -8.05
CA ASN A 158 -17.47 -13.71 -8.70
C ASN A 158 -16.57 -14.66 -7.87
N PRO A 159 -16.87 -15.97 -7.90
CA PRO A 159 -16.31 -16.94 -6.96
C PRO A 159 -14.79 -17.09 -7.01
N ASP A 160 -14.14 -16.76 -8.13
CA ASP A 160 -12.69 -16.95 -8.29
C ASP A 160 -11.90 -15.71 -7.87
N LEU A 161 -12.57 -14.56 -7.71
CA LEU A 161 -11.92 -13.29 -7.40
C LEU A 161 -11.52 -13.19 -5.93
N ILE A 162 -10.31 -12.69 -5.69
CA ILE A 162 -9.87 -12.19 -4.40
C ILE A 162 -9.71 -10.67 -4.48
N ALA A 163 -10.43 -9.92 -3.67
CA ALA A 163 -10.22 -8.48 -3.50
C ALA A 163 -9.30 -8.22 -2.31
N ALA A 164 -8.03 -7.95 -2.58
CA ALA A 164 -7.07 -7.50 -1.56
C ALA A 164 -7.30 -6.00 -1.29
N CYS A 165 -7.89 -5.70 -0.13
CA CYS A 165 -8.28 -4.35 0.24
C CYS A 165 -7.34 -3.80 1.32
N VAL A 166 -6.50 -2.83 0.94
CA VAL A 166 -5.72 -2.08 1.93
C VAL A 166 -6.61 -1.04 2.59
N VAL A 167 -6.71 -1.13 3.90
CA VAL A 167 -7.45 -0.18 4.73
C VAL A 167 -6.45 0.62 5.55
N GLY A 168 -6.44 1.94 5.40
CA GLY A 168 -5.66 2.81 6.29
C GLY A 168 -6.28 2.84 7.70
N ASP A 169 -5.45 2.89 8.73
CA ASP A 169 -5.92 2.92 10.11
C ASP A 169 -6.73 4.18 10.44
N GLY A 170 -6.45 5.31 9.79
CA GLY A 170 -7.27 6.51 9.88
C GLY A 170 -8.59 6.39 9.12
N GLU A 171 -8.60 5.70 7.97
CA GLU A 171 -9.82 5.37 7.22
C GLU A 171 -10.72 4.43 8.01
N ALA A 172 -10.12 3.47 8.74
CA ALA A 172 -10.83 2.48 9.53
C ALA A 172 -11.75 3.07 10.61
N GLU A 173 -11.51 4.33 11.01
CA GLU A 173 -12.32 5.07 11.98
C GLU A 173 -13.54 5.77 11.39
N THR A 174 -13.66 5.84 10.06
CA THR A 174 -14.83 6.44 9.40
C THR A 174 -16.07 5.58 9.59
N GLY A 175 -17.24 6.21 9.71
CA GLY A 175 -18.50 5.50 9.92
C GLY A 175 -18.79 4.41 8.90
N PRO A 176 -18.68 4.70 7.58
CA PRO A 176 -18.92 3.70 6.54
C PRO A 176 -17.97 2.50 6.62
N LEU A 177 -16.68 2.73 6.88
CA LEU A 177 -15.73 1.62 6.97
C LEU A 177 -15.91 0.82 8.24
N ALA A 178 -16.15 1.47 9.38
CA ALA A 178 -16.42 0.79 10.65
C ALA A 178 -17.62 -0.16 10.53
N ALA A 179 -18.67 0.23 9.82
CA ALA A 179 -19.81 -0.63 9.52
C ALA A 179 -19.45 -1.77 8.55
N SER A 180 -18.52 -1.54 7.62
CA SER A 180 -18.16 -2.50 6.57
C SER A 180 -17.42 -3.74 7.10
N TRP A 181 -16.81 -3.70 8.27
CA TRP A 181 -16.16 -4.87 8.89
C TRP A 181 -17.11 -6.07 9.06
N HIS A 182 -18.41 -5.84 9.08
CA HIS A 182 -19.44 -6.89 9.23
C HIS A 182 -19.93 -7.49 7.90
N LEU A 183 -19.54 -6.94 6.75
CA LEU A 183 -20.03 -7.37 5.44
C LEU A 183 -19.56 -8.79 5.06
N ASN A 184 -18.55 -9.33 5.72
CA ASN A 184 -18.19 -10.74 5.56
C ASN A 184 -19.33 -11.71 5.88
N LYS A 185 -20.40 -11.23 6.55
CA LYS A 185 -21.59 -12.04 6.89
C LYS A 185 -22.54 -12.25 5.73
N ILE A 186 -22.46 -11.41 4.67
CA ILE A 186 -23.29 -11.55 3.48
C ILE A 186 -22.66 -12.45 2.41
N LEU A 187 -21.35 -12.71 2.49
CA LEU A 187 -20.65 -13.53 1.49
C LEU A 187 -21.00 -15.02 1.65
N ASN A 188 -21.30 -15.64 0.51
CA ASN A 188 -21.32 -17.08 0.37
C ASN A 188 -20.05 -17.53 -0.36
N PRO A 189 -19.07 -18.16 0.30
CA PRO A 189 -17.79 -18.51 -0.32
C PRO A 189 -17.88 -19.47 -1.51
N LEU A 190 -19.06 -20.07 -1.76
CA LEU A 190 -19.27 -20.98 -2.87
C LEU A 190 -19.67 -20.27 -4.17
N THR A 191 -20.33 -19.11 -4.05
CA THR A 191 -20.85 -18.32 -5.17
C THR A 191 -20.16 -16.98 -5.30
N ASP A 192 -19.58 -16.49 -4.23
CA ASP A 192 -18.90 -15.21 -4.17
C ASP A 192 -17.39 -15.38 -4.06
N GLY A 193 -16.65 -14.34 -4.39
CA GLY A 193 -15.21 -14.25 -4.14
C GLY A 193 -14.88 -14.00 -2.67
N ILE A 194 -13.63 -13.67 -2.40
CA ILE A 194 -13.13 -13.43 -1.05
C ILE A 194 -12.57 -12.02 -0.95
N VAL A 195 -12.91 -11.31 0.11
CA VAL A 195 -12.23 -10.07 0.50
C VAL A 195 -11.10 -10.43 1.47
N LEU A 196 -9.89 -9.99 1.17
CA LEU A 196 -8.71 -10.07 2.05
C LEU A 196 -8.37 -8.66 2.52
N PRO A 197 -8.85 -8.21 3.68
CA PRO A 197 -8.48 -6.92 4.22
C PRO A 197 -7.04 -6.93 4.71
N ILE A 198 -6.33 -5.84 4.43
CA ILE A 198 -4.98 -5.57 4.95
C ILE A 198 -5.04 -4.22 5.66
N LEU A 199 -5.22 -4.24 6.97
CA LEU A 199 -5.16 -3.03 7.80
C LEU A 199 -3.72 -2.55 7.86
N HIS A 200 -3.42 -1.42 7.23
CA HIS A 200 -2.12 -0.77 7.34
C HIS A 200 -2.12 0.13 8.58
N LEU A 201 -1.69 -0.45 9.70
CA LEU A 201 -1.61 0.21 11.00
C LEU A 201 -0.28 0.94 11.12
N ASN A 202 -0.24 2.20 10.67
CA ASN A 202 0.93 3.06 10.76
C ASN A 202 0.90 4.03 11.97
N GLY A 203 -0.20 4.07 12.69
CA GLY A 203 -0.37 4.71 13.98
C GLY A 203 -0.91 6.13 13.95
N TYR A 204 -0.94 6.82 12.80
CA TYR A 204 -1.30 8.24 12.78
C TYR A 204 -2.22 8.61 11.62
N LYS A 205 -3.18 9.48 11.91
CA LYS A 205 -3.93 10.31 10.94
C LYS A 205 -3.07 11.51 10.48
N ILE A 206 -3.73 12.56 10.01
CA ILE A 206 -3.08 13.82 9.57
C ILE A 206 -2.30 14.47 10.72
N ALA A 207 -2.87 14.50 11.92
CA ALA A 207 -2.30 15.20 13.07
C ALA A 207 -2.30 14.40 14.37
N ASN A 208 -3.11 13.34 14.47
CA ASN A 208 -3.34 12.59 15.70
C ASN A 208 -3.10 11.09 15.54
N PRO A 209 -2.76 10.36 16.62
CA PRO A 209 -2.78 8.92 16.63
C PRO A 209 -4.17 8.38 16.28
N THR A 210 -4.20 7.21 15.64
CA THR A 210 -5.45 6.51 15.33
C THR A 210 -6.00 5.77 16.56
N ILE A 211 -7.29 5.44 16.53
CA ILE A 211 -7.93 4.67 17.61
C ILE A 211 -7.28 3.29 17.71
N PHE A 212 -7.12 2.60 16.59
CA PHE A 212 -6.52 1.26 16.59
C PHE A 212 -5.06 1.25 17.08
N ALA A 213 -4.29 2.33 16.87
CA ALA A 213 -2.94 2.44 17.41
C ALA A 213 -2.91 2.66 18.95
N ARG A 214 -4.04 3.00 19.55
CA ARG A 214 -4.18 3.14 21.02
C ARG A 214 -4.64 1.86 21.70
N MET A 215 -5.10 0.87 20.93
CA MET A 215 -5.54 -0.42 21.47
C MET A 215 -4.33 -1.32 21.75
N PRO A 216 -4.29 -2.00 22.89
CA PRO A 216 -3.40 -3.16 23.08
C PRO A 216 -3.65 -4.21 21.99
N GLU A 217 -2.63 -4.95 21.61
CA GLU A 217 -2.72 -5.94 20.53
C GLU A 217 -3.82 -6.98 20.76
N GLU A 218 -3.96 -7.47 21.99
CA GLU A 218 -4.99 -8.43 22.34
C GLU A 218 -6.42 -7.88 22.16
N GLU A 219 -6.63 -6.59 22.45
CA GLU A 219 -7.92 -5.95 22.26
C GLU A 219 -8.23 -5.78 20.76
N LEU A 220 -7.23 -5.39 19.97
CA LEU A 220 -7.35 -5.24 18.53
C LEU A 220 -7.70 -6.59 17.86
N ILE A 221 -7.04 -7.67 18.27
CA ILE A 221 -7.34 -9.02 17.79
C ILE A 221 -8.78 -9.39 18.11
N LYS A 222 -9.20 -9.26 19.38
CA LYS A 222 -10.57 -9.58 19.81
C LYS A 222 -11.64 -8.77 19.08
N PHE A 223 -11.35 -7.51 18.77
CA PHE A 223 -12.23 -6.66 17.98
C PHE A 223 -12.50 -7.26 16.59
N PHE A 224 -11.46 -7.65 15.87
CA PHE A 224 -11.61 -8.23 14.52
C PHE A 224 -12.18 -9.66 14.56
N GLU A 225 -11.82 -10.47 15.56
CA GLU A 225 -12.44 -11.78 15.79
C GLU A 225 -13.96 -11.63 16.02
N GLY A 226 -14.39 -10.64 16.80
CA GLY A 226 -15.80 -10.32 17.03
C GLY A 226 -16.53 -9.93 15.76
N CYS A 227 -15.85 -9.27 14.80
CA CYS A 227 -16.37 -8.98 13.47
C CYS A 227 -16.38 -10.22 12.55
N GLY A 228 -15.74 -11.34 12.93
CA GLY A 228 -15.68 -12.60 12.18
C GLY A 228 -14.48 -12.72 11.25
N TRP A 229 -13.39 -12.06 11.59
CA TRP A 229 -12.10 -12.18 10.93
C TRP A 229 -11.14 -13.07 11.73
N ASP A 230 -10.13 -13.60 11.06
CA ASP A 230 -8.96 -14.25 11.67
C ASP A 230 -7.73 -13.35 11.38
N PRO A 231 -7.37 -12.45 12.33
CA PRO A 231 -6.35 -11.44 12.11
C PRO A 231 -4.93 -12.00 12.29
N TYR A 232 -4.09 -11.79 11.27
CA TYR A 232 -2.66 -12.12 11.27
C TYR A 232 -1.82 -10.87 11.36
N ILE A 233 -0.99 -10.75 12.41
CA ILE A 233 -0.11 -9.60 12.59
C ILE A 233 1.19 -9.80 11.80
N VAL A 234 1.55 -8.78 11.04
CA VAL A 234 2.82 -8.65 10.34
C VAL A 234 3.58 -7.48 10.94
N GLU A 235 4.59 -7.80 11.73
CA GLU A 235 5.49 -6.85 12.37
C GLU A 235 6.87 -7.47 12.52
N ALA A 236 7.93 -6.72 12.26
CA ALA A 236 9.31 -7.13 12.54
C ALA A 236 10.22 -5.91 12.63
N ASN A 237 11.41 -6.12 13.22
CA ASN A 237 12.38 -5.06 13.49
C ASN A 237 13.35 -4.77 12.33
N THR A 238 13.30 -5.52 11.23
CA THR A 238 14.10 -5.28 10.03
C THR A 238 13.29 -5.55 8.77
N THR A 239 13.58 -4.84 7.67
CA THR A 239 12.89 -5.00 6.39
C THR A 239 12.96 -6.44 5.88
N ALA A 240 14.09 -7.10 5.98
CA ALA A 240 14.23 -8.49 5.57
C ALA A 240 13.30 -9.44 6.36
N LYS A 241 13.17 -9.25 7.67
CA LYS A 241 12.24 -10.01 8.50
C LYS A 241 10.79 -9.65 8.22
N MET A 242 10.50 -8.38 7.89
CA MET A 242 9.16 -7.97 7.44
C MET A 242 8.77 -8.69 6.16
N HIS A 243 9.67 -8.77 5.17
CA HIS A 243 9.41 -9.52 3.93
C HIS A 243 9.11 -11.00 4.21
N GLU A 244 9.90 -11.64 5.06
CA GLU A 244 9.69 -13.06 5.43
C GLU A 244 8.37 -13.26 6.18
N CYS A 245 8.03 -12.37 7.11
CA CYS A 245 6.78 -12.40 7.86
C CYS A 245 5.57 -12.25 6.93
N MET A 246 5.58 -11.24 6.07
CA MET A 246 4.49 -10.98 5.12
C MET A 246 4.30 -12.14 4.12
N ALA A 247 5.41 -12.68 3.58
CA ALA A 247 5.34 -13.81 2.67
C ALA A 247 4.71 -15.05 3.33
N LYS A 248 5.11 -15.37 4.56
CA LYS A 248 4.55 -16.47 5.35
C LYS A 248 3.07 -16.26 5.65
N THR A 249 2.70 -15.04 6.02
CA THR A 249 1.32 -14.69 6.34
C THR A 249 0.41 -14.78 5.12
N LEU A 250 0.83 -14.26 3.97
CA LEU A 250 0.06 -14.38 2.73
C LEU A 250 -0.08 -15.84 2.28
N ASP A 251 0.98 -16.65 2.37
CA ASP A 251 0.90 -18.09 2.07
C ASP A 251 -0.13 -18.79 2.98
N ARG A 252 -0.23 -18.38 4.25
CA ARG A 252 -1.25 -18.86 5.18
C ARG A 252 -2.65 -18.39 4.80
N CYS A 253 -2.84 -17.10 4.51
CA CYS A 253 -4.13 -16.55 4.08
C CYS A 253 -4.69 -17.29 2.85
N ILE A 254 -3.85 -17.56 1.84
CA ILE A 254 -4.29 -18.30 0.65
C ILE A 254 -4.68 -19.75 1.01
N LYS A 255 -3.94 -20.39 1.90
CA LYS A 255 -4.33 -21.72 2.39
C LYS A 255 -5.68 -21.68 3.11
N ASP A 256 -5.93 -20.69 3.95
CA ASP A 256 -7.19 -20.56 4.67
C ASP A 256 -8.35 -20.24 3.72
N ILE A 257 -8.13 -19.39 2.72
CA ILE A 257 -9.09 -19.10 1.65
C ILE A 257 -9.48 -20.40 0.90
N ASN A 258 -8.50 -21.22 0.53
CA ASN A 258 -8.77 -22.50 -0.13
C ASN A 258 -9.58 -23.45 0.75
N ILE A 259 -9.34 -23.45 2.06
CA ILE A 259 -10.12 -24.24 3.02
C ILE A 259 -11.57 -23.72 3.11
N ILE A 260 -11.78 -22.41 3.11
CA ILE A 260 -13.10 -21.78 3.16
C ILE A 260 -13.90 -22.13 1.88
N LYS A 261 -13.26 -22.14 0.73
CA LYS A 261 -13.88 -22.45 -0.58
C LYS A 261 -14.09 -23.95 -0.81
N ASP A 262 -13.63 -24.82 0.08
CA ASP A 262 -13.83 -26.26 -0.05
C ASP A 262 -15.30 -26.64 0.18
N LYS A 263 -15.97 -27.04 -0.91
CA LYS A 263 -17.40 -27.43 -0.94
C LYS A 263 -17.77 -28.52 0.05
N THR A 264 -16.80 -29.29 0.54
CA THR A 264 -17.04 -30.39 1.50
C THR A 264 -17.26 -29.90 2.92
N ARG A 265 -17.03 -28.62 3.20
CA ARG A 265 -17.09 -28.01 4.55
C ARG A 265 -18.31 -27.11 4.79
N LEU A 266 -19.38 -27.32 4.04
CA LEU A 266 -20.59 -26.47 3.96
C LEU A 266 -21.34 -26.16 5.28
N ASN A 267 -21.04 -26.86 6.39
CA ASN A 267 -21.80 -26.72 7.62
C ASN A 267 -21.16 -25.86 8.71
N LYS A 268 -20.05 -25.16 8.43
CA LYS A 268 -19.41 -24.27 9.41
C LYS A 268 -19.37 -22.86 8.85
N ARG A 269 -19.78 -21.89 9.67
CA ARG A 269 -19.62 -20.47 9.38
C ARG A 269 -18.13 -20.18 9.13
N ALA A 270 -17.80 -19.65 7.98
CA ALA A 270 -16.44 -19.31 7.63
C ALA A 270 -15.95 -18.11 8.46
N THR A 271 -14.72 -18.19 8.96
CA THR A 271 -13.95 -17.06 9.47
C THR A 271 -12.93 -16.69 8.42
N PHE A 272 -12.96 -15.45 7.97
CA PHE A 272 -12.12 -14.99 6.84
C PHE A 272 -10.78 -14.46 7.36
N PRO A 273 -9.64 -14.75 6.68
CA PRO A 273 -8.37 -14.19 7.07
C PRO A 273 -8.33 -12.69 6.82
N MET A 274 -7.60 -11.96 7.66
CA MET A 274 -7.19 -10.59 7.44
C MET A 274 -5.76 -10.38 7.93
N ILE A 275 -5.12 -9.32 7.44
CA ILE A 275 -3.75 -8.97 7.83
C ILE A 275 -3.77 -7.62 8.56
N ILE A 276 -3.03 -7.53 9.66
CA ILE A 276 -2.71 -6.28 10.35
C ILE A 276 -1.23 -6.02 10.12
N LEU A 277 -0.91 -5.14 9.16
CA LEU A 277 0.46 -4.75 8.86
C LEU A 277 0.83 -3.54 9.72
N LYS A 278 1.72 -3.74 10.68
CA LYS A 278 2.27 -2.68 11.53
C LYS A 278 3.56 -2.14 10.95
N THR A 279 3.60 -0.85 10.64
CA THR A 279 4.81 -0.13 10.22
C THR A 279 4.85 1.25 10.87
N PRO A 280 6.00 1.88 11.01
CA PRO A 280 6.00 3.31 11.33
C PRO A 280 5.43 4.10 10.16
N LYS A 281 4.70 5.19 10.44
CA LYS A 281 4.23 6.11 9.41
C LYS A 281 5.40 6.72 8.67
N GLY A 282 5.38 6.67 7.32
CA GLY A 282 6.49 7.14 6.51
C GLY A 282 7.74 6.27 6.57
N TRP A 283 7.56 4.96 6.74
CA TRP A 283 8.60 3.94 6.87
C TRP A 283 9.70 4.09 5.81
N GLY A 284 10.97 4.07 6.27
CA GLY A 284 12.14 4.25 5.43
C GLY A 284 12.41 5.70 5.01
N GLY A 285 11.62 6.66 5.48
CA GLY A 285 11.89 8.09 5.32
C GLY A 285 12.86 8.64 6.39
N PRO A 286 13.07 9.97 6.40
CA PRO A 286 13.94 10.59 7.40
C PRO A 286 13.42 10.32 8.82
N LYS A 287 14.31 9.87 9.70
CA LYS A 287 13.95 9.66 11.12
C LYS A 287 13.81 10.97 11.87
N LEU A 288 14.73 11.89 11.59
CA LEU A 288 14.81 13.20 12.21
C LEU A 288 14.99 14.30 11.16
N LEU A 289 14.35 15.44 11.34
CA LEU A 289 14.58 16.67 10.60
C LEU A 289 14.51 17.83 11.57
N ASP A 290 15.54 18.68 11.62
CA ASP A 290 15.66 19.82 12.53
C ASP A 290 15.38 19.46 14.01
N GLY A 291 15.92 18.31 14.44
CA GLY A 291 15.73 17.79 15.80
C GLY A 291 14.34 17.23 16.10
N LYS A 292 13.43 17.21 15.12
CA LYS A 292 12.06 16.69 15.29
C LYS A 292 11.97 15.29 14.66
N GLN A 293 11.34 14.36 15.36
CA GLN A 293 11.02 13.04 14.82
C GLN A 293 10.01 13.16 13.67
N ILE A 294 10.32 12.53 12.55
CA ILE A 294 9.49 12.47 11.32
C ILE A 294 8.88 11.08 11.19
N GLU A 295 9.71 10.06 10.88
CA GLU A 295 9.24 8.68 10.75
C GLU A 295 8.51 8.25 12.05
N GLY A 296 7.38 7.55 11.88
CA GLY A 296 6.57 7.08 13.01
C GLY A 296 5.77 8.18 13.71
N THR A 297 5.62 9.35 13.08
CA THR A 297 4.79 10.44 13.60
C THR A 297 3.89 11.03 12.51
N PHE A 298 2.94 11.87 12.92
CA PHE A 298 2.07 12.61 11.99
C PHE A 298 2.84 13.49 10.99
N ARG A 299 4.08 13.89 11.30
CA ARG A 299 4.92 14.72 10.42
C ARG A 299 5.30 14.03 9.13
N ALA A 300 5.26 12.70 9.08
CA ALA A 300 5.46 11.94 7.86
C ALA A 300 4.19 11.84 6.99
N HIS A 301 3.06 12.42 7.37
CA HIS A 301 1.78 12.25 6.66
C HIS A 301 1.85 12.74 5.22
N GLN A 302 2.28 13.99 5.03
CA GLN A 302 2.43 14.61 3.71
C GLN A 302 3.88 14.44 3.23
N VAL A 303 4.48 15.55 2.83
CA VAL A 303 5.86 15.58 2.35
C VAL A 303 6.78 15.77 3.56
N PRO A 304 7.61 14.80 3.91
CA PRO A 304 8.37 14.84 5.16
C PRO A 304 9.49 15.90 5.18
N VAL A 305 9.96 16.32 3.99
CA VAL A 305 11.07 17.28 3.86
C VAL A 305 10.59 18.51 3.08
N ILE A 306 10.61 19.67 3.69
CA ILE A 306 10.49 20.95 2.96
C ILE A 306 11.86 21.27 2.40
N VAL A 307 11.97 21.23 1.05
CA VAL A 307 13.26 21.34 0.37
C VAL A 307 13.73 22.78 0.32
N ASN A 308 14.91 23.01 0.87
CA ASN A 308 15.67 24.26 0.79
C ASN A 308 17.17 23.93 0.62
N LYS A 309 18.04 24.92 0.66
CA LYS A 309 19.50 24.73 0.50
C LYS A 309 20.10 23.82 1.58
N GLU A 310 19.53 23.78 2.79
CA GLU A 310 20.02 22.99 3.91
C GLU A 310 19.46 21.57 3.86
N HIS A 311 18.19 21.41 3.46
CA HIS A 311 17.49 20.15 3.50
C HIS A 311 17.60 19.28 2.23
N ILE A 312 18.14 19.85 1.13
CA ILE A 312 18.23 19.09 -0.14
C ILE A 312 19.03 17.79 -0.01
N LEU A 313 19.98 17.74 0.91
CA LEU A 313 20.80 16.54 1.16
C LEU A 313 20.00 15.37 1.73
N TYR A 314 18.88 15.63 2.41
CA TYR A 314 18.02 14.58 2.96
C TYR A 314 17.30 13.78 1.86
N LEU A 315 17.13 14.34 0.65
CA LEU A 315 16.53 13.65 -0.49
C LEU A 315 17.48 12.65 -1.17
N GLY A 316 18.76 12.78 -0.97
CA GLY A 316 19.78 11.86 -1.51
C GLY A 316 20.05 10.63 -0.64
N VAL A 317 19.32 10.48 0.48
CA VAL A 317 19.52 9.41 1.47
C VAL A 317 18.36 8.39 1.47
N VAL A 318 17.30 8.65 0.69
CA VAL A 318 16.13 7.76 0.58
C VAL A 318 16.31 6.70 -0.50
#